data_81a1a95236ba3f9bd59a1503c4d4f7b2
#
_entry.id   81a1a95236ba3f9bd59a1503c4d4f7b2
#
_cell.length_a   1.000
_cell.length_b   1.000
_cell.length_c   1.000
_cell.angle_alpha   90.00
_cell.angle_beta   90.00
_cell.angle_gamma   90.00
#
_symmetry.space_group_name_H-M   'P 1'
#
loop_
_entity.id
_entity.type
_entity.pdbx_description
1 polymer ?
#
loop_
_entity_poly.entity_id
_entity_poly.type
_entity_poly.pdbx_seq_one_letter_code
_entity_poly.pdbx_strand_id
1 'polypeptide(L)'
;MSGNWFTSSEWGDMEENWSKPMGNSMMCAYRCVKGGKVIFYEFIVIEQTETGPVMKLRHFSPGNIGWEEKDKPYEYPLMFLEEDRARFERPDKKTALTFHRTSPNTMEIILEHQDKDGKWVQDVFNYKLSN
;
A
#
# COMPACT_ATOMS: atom_id res chain seq x y z
N MET A 1 0.71 7.17 -9.99
CA MET A 1 0.04 6.36 -8.95
C MET A 1 -1.44 6.69 -8.79
N SER A 2 -1.87 7.89 -9.10
CA SER A 2 -3.30 8.23 -9.07
C SER A 2 -4.11 7.30 -9.97
N GLY A 3 -5.34 7.00 -9.56
CA GLY A 3 -6.26 6.18 -10.32
C GLY A 3 -6.77 4.98 -9.55
N ASN A 4 -7.58 4.20 -10.22
CA ASN A 4 -8.18 3.00 -9.64
C ASN A 4 -7.44 1.78 -10.17
N TRP A 5 -6.81 1.06 -9.27
CA TRP A 5 -5.97 -0.09 -9.58
C TRP A 5 -6.62 -1.36 -9.07
N PHE A 6 -6.51 -2.43 -9.86
CA PHE A 6 -7.16 -3.70 -9.54
C PHE A 6 -6.22 -4.87 -9.82
N THR A 7 -6.27 -5.89 -8.97
CA THR A 7 -5.62 -7.17 -9.19
C THR A 7 -6.37 -8.31 -8.53
N SER A 8 -6.16 -9.53 -9.05
CA SER A 8 -6.60 -10.75 -8.40
C SER A 8 -5.36 -11.53 -7.96
N SER A 9 -5.40 -12.05 -6.75
CA SER A 9 -4.31 -12.83 -6.18
C SER A 9 -4.87 -14.00 -5.38
N GLU A 10 -4.00 -14.84 -4.87
CA GLU A 10 -4.42 -15.91 -3.95
C GLU A 10 -4.98 -15.36 -2.63
N TRP A 11 -4.65 -14.11 -2.28
CA TRP A 11 -5.19 -13.43 -1.11
C TRP A 11 -6.63 -12.97 -1.33
N GLY A 12 -7.04 -12.80 -2.58
CA GLY A 12 -8.34 -12.30 -2.98
C GLY A 12 -8.23 -11.26 -4.07
N ASP A 13 -9.37 -10.65 -4.39
CA ASP A 13 -9.44 -9.53 -5.31
C ASP A 13 -9.13 -8.26 -4.55
N MET A 14 -8.21 -7.48 -5.04
CA MET A 14 -7.74 -6.26 -4.37
C MET A 14 -7.92 -5.05 -5.27
N GLU A 15 -8.33 -3.94 -4.67
CA GLU A 15 -8.36 -2.67 -5.39
C GLU A 15 -7.75 -1.57 -4.54
N GLU A 16 -7.11 -0.62 -5.22
CA GLU A 16 -6.51 0.58 -4.62
C GLU A 16 -6.99 1.80 -5.39
N ASN A 17 -7.66 2.69 -4.70
CA ASN A 17 -8.14 3.94 -5.29
C ASN A 17 -7.28 5.08 -4.76
N TRP A 18 -6.36 5.56 -5.59
CA TRP A 18 -5.43 6.62 -5.22
C TRP A 18 -5.91 7.97 -5.74
N SER A 19 -5.94 8.95 -4.86
CA SER A 19 -6.25 10.33 -5.22
C SER A 19 -5.09 10.97 -5.98
N LYS A 20 -5.37 12.11 -6.60
CA LYS A 20 -4.32 13.01 -7.07
C LYS A 20 -3.72 13.73 -5.85
N PRO A 21 -2.48 14.21 -5.96
CA PRO A 21 -1.89 15.01 -4.88
C PRO A 21 -2.70 16.28 -4.61
N MET A 22 -2.93 16.56 -3.34
CA MET A 22 -3.55 17.80 -2.90
C MET A 22 -3.21 18.02 -1.42
N GLY A 23 -2.94 19.25 -1.01
CA GLY A 23 -2.69 19.58 0.39
C GLY A 23 -1.49 18.84 0.99
N ASN A 24 -0.41 18.67 0.20
CA ASN A 24 0.79 17.95 0.62
C ASN A 24 0.55 16.46 0.88
N SER A 25 -0.51 15.87 0.29
CA SER A 25 -0.85 14.48 0.54
C SER A 25 -1.46 13.78 -0.66
N MET A 26 -1.42 12.47 -0.62
CA MET A 26 -2.21 11.56 -1.47
C MET A 26 -2.91 10.58 -0.55
N MET A 27 -4.07 10.10 -0.96
CA MET A 27 -4.87 9.16 -0.19
C MET A 27 -5.21 7.94 -1.03
N CYS A 28 -5.32 6.78 -0.36
CA CYS A 28 -5.78 5.56 -1.00
C CYS A 28 -6.80 4.86 -0.11
N ALA A 29 -7.90 4.44 -0.73
CA ALA A 29 -8.81 3.49 -0.13
C ALA A 29 -8.54 2.12 -0.77
N TYR A 30 -8.28 1.13 0.07
CA TYR A 30 -7.94 -0.23 -0.34
C TYR A 30 -8.95 -1.21 0.23
N ARG A 31 -9.27 -2.25 -0.52
CA ARG A 31 -10.02 -3.40 0.01
C ARG A 31 -9.55 -4.70 -0.62
N CYS A 32 -9.68 -5.77 0.16
CA CYS A 32 -9.43 -7.14 -0.28
C CYS A 32 -10.72 -7.94 -0.14
N VAL A 33 -11.14 -8.60 -1.22
CA VAL A 33 -12.40 -9.34 -1.30
C VAL A 33 -12.09 -10.79 -1.63
N LYS A 34 -12.70 -11.73 -0.90
CA LYS A 34 -12.57 -13.15 -1.19
C LYS A 34 -13.90 -13.84 -0.99
N GLY A 35 -14.29 -14.69 -1.95
CA GLY A 35 -15.59 -15.37 -1.89
C GLY A 35 -16.76 -14.39 -1.90
N GLY A 36 -16.64 -13.27 -2.58
CA GLY A 36 -17.70 -12.26 -2.66
C GLY A 36 -17.86 -11.40 -1.42
N LYS A 37 -16.97 -11.51 -0.45
CA LYS A 37 -17.05 -10.74 0.81
C LYS A 37 -15.74 -10.03 1.08
N VAL A 38 -15.83 -8.83 1.64
CA VAL A 38 -14.66 -8.08 2.07
C VAL A 38 -14.00 -8.81 3.24
N ILE A 39 -12.66 -9.00 3.12
CA ILE A 39 -11.85 -9.56 4.19
C ILE A 39 -11.34 -8.44 5.08
N PHE A 40 -10.81 -7.37 4.47
CA PHE A 40 -10.33 -6.21 5.21
C PHE A 40 -10.21 -5.00 4.27
N TYR A 41 -10.09 -3.84 4.89
CA TYR A 41 -9.85 -2.57 4.23
C TYR A 41 -8.54 -1.98 4.73
N GLU A 42 -7.97 -1.06 3.96
CA GLU A 42 -6.90 -0.18 4.42
C GLU A 42 -7.22 1.26 4.02
N PHE A 43 -6.85 2.18 4.88
CA PHE A 43 -6.78 3.59 4.52
C PHE A 43 -5.33 4.00 4.57
N ILE A 44 -4.83 4.54 3.46
CA ILE A 44 -3.43 4.87 3.27
C ILE A 44 -3.32 6.34 2.94
N VAL A 45 -2.36 7.03 3.57
CA VAL A 45 -2.01 8.39 3.20
C VAL A 45 -0.51 8.45 2.95
N ILE A 46 -0.10 9.28 1.98
CA ILE A 46 1.28 9.67 1.82
C ILE A 46 1.31 11.18 2.10
N GLU A 47 2.04 11.57 3.13
CA GLU A 47 2.13 12.96 3.56
C GLU A 47 3.56 13.46 3.45
N GLN A 48 3.73 14.69 2.95
CA GLN A 48 5.03 15.34 2.93
C GLN A 48 5.37 15.79 4.34
N THR A 49 6.55 15.40 4.82
CA THR A 49 7.08 15.84 6.11
C THR A 49 8.38 16.61 5.91
N GLU A 50 8.93 17.15 6.99
CA GLU A 50 10.21 17.86 6.95
C GLU A 50 11.37 16.98 6.49
N THR A 51 11.27 15.69 6.72
CA THR A 51 12.30 14.70 6.35
C THR A 51 11.97 13.92 5.09
N GLY A 52 10.90 14.28 4.39
CA GLY A 52 10.48 13.65 3.15
C GLY A 52 9.09 13.01 3.26
N PRO A 53 8.60 12.40 2.17
CA PRO A 53 7.31 11.73 2.19
C PRO A 53 7.30 10.52 3.12
N VAL A 54 6.19 10.38 3.85
CA VAL A 54 5.95 9.22 4.71
C VAL A 54 4.59 8.63 4.36
N MET A 55 4.54 7.33 4.14
CA MET A 55 3.30 6.59 3.95
C MET A 55 2.84 6.08 5.31
N LYS A 56 1.56 6.33 5.63
CA LYS A 56 0.94 5.83 6.86
C LYS A 56 -0.30 5.07 6.50
N LEU A 57 -0.50 3.92 7.10
CA LEU A 57 -1.67 3.10 6.80
C LEU A 57 -2.28 2.47 8.04
N ARG A 58 -3.60 2.25 7.94
CA ARG A 58 -4.40 1.56 8.94
C ARG A 58 -5.20 0.47 8.27
N HIS A 59 -5.35 -0.63 8.99
CA HIS A 59 -6.18 -1.75 8.58
C HIS A 59 -7.52 -1.69 9.31
N PHE A 60 -8.57 -2.18 8.66
CA PHE A 60 -9.92 -2.23 9.23
C PHE A 60 -10.57 -3.56 8.87
N SER A 61 -11.21 -4.17 9.86
CA SER A 61 -12.11 -5.29 9.62
C SER A 61 -13.44 -4.78 9.05
N PRO A 62 -14.25 -5.65 8.42
CA PRO A 62 -15.61 -5.28 8.02
C PRO A 62 -16.36 -4.62 9.18
N GLY A 63 -17.16 -3.58 8.88
CA GLY A 63 -17.80 -2.76 9.90
C GLY A 63 -16.97 -1.56 10.32
N ASN A 64 -15.88 -1.28 9.59
CA ASN A 64 -15.02 -0.12 9.83
C ASN A 64 -14.32 -0.17 11.20
N ILE A 65 -13.92 -1.38 11.61
CA ILE A 65 -13.27 -1.61 12.90
C ILE A 65 -11.76 -1.58 12.69
N GLY A 66 -11.08 -0.58 13.25
CA GLY A 66 -9.64 -0.42 13.13
C GLY A 66 -8.85 -1.47 13.89
N TRP A 67 -7.72 -1.89 13.35
CA TRP A 67 -6.80 -2.85 13.97
C TRP A 67 -5.77 -2.18 14.85
N GLU A 68 -5.24 -1.04 14.38
CA GLU A 68 -4.17 -0.33 15.08
C GLU A 68 -4.74 0.64 16.11
N GLU A 69 -3.94 0.97 17.13
CA GLU A 69 -4.31 1.98 18.10
C GLU A 69 -4.48 3.34 17.41
N LYS A 70 -5.32 4.18 17.98
CA LYS A 70 -5.75 5.47 17.41
C LYS A 70 -4.59 6.33 16.91
N ASP A 71 -3.50 6.40 17.65
CA ASP A 71 -2.38 7.28 17.35
C ASP A 71 -1.18 6.54 16.76
N LYS A 72 -1.36 5.27 16.38
CA LYS A 72 -0.25 4.41 15.95
C LYS A 72 -0.53 3.70 14.63
N PRO A 73 -0.69 4.44 13.52
CA PRO A 73 -0.74 3.81 12.20
C PRO A 73 0.63 3.19 11.89
N TYR A 74 0.68 2.27 10.95
CA TYR A 74 1.96 1.83 10.42
C TYR A 74 2.57 2.96 9.59
N GLU A 75 3.85 3.24 9.81
CA GLU A 75 4.58 4.30 9.12
C GLU A 75 5.69 3.71 8.26
N TYR A 76 5.76 4.19 7.01
CA TYR A 76 6.74 3.77 6.03
C TYR A 76 7.36 5.02 5.39
N PRO A 77 8.50 5.51 5.91
CA PRO A 77 9.22 6.60 5.23
C PRO A 77 9.64 6.20 3.83
N LEU A 78 9.64 7.18 2.92
CA LEU A 78 10.16 6.98 1.57
C LEU A 78 11.67 6.80 1.62
N MET A 79 12.17 5.70 1.06
CA MET A 79 13.59 5.38 1.04
C MET A 79 14.27 5.78 -0.26
N PHE A 80 13.58 5.60 -1.39
CA PHE A 80 14.07 6.17 -2.65
C PHE A 80 12.90 6.40 -3.61
N LEU A 81 13.14 7.31 -4.56
CA LEU A 81 12.19 7.66 -5.59
C LEU A 81 12.93 7.77 -6.91
N GLU A 82 12.49 6.97 -7.89
CA GLU A 82 12.90 7.07 -9.28
C GLU A 82 11.68 7.46 -10.11
N GLU A 83 11.86 7.65 -11.41
CA GLU A 83 10.79 8.07 -12.29
C GLU A 83 9.57 7.13 -12.25
N ASP A 84 9.82 5.83 -12.19
CA ASP A 84 8.78 4.80 -12.25
C ASP A 84 8.66 3.97 -10.97
N ARG A 85 9.44 4.28 -9.92
CA ARG A 85 9.54 3.41 -8.75
C ARG A 85 9.68 4.23 -7.48
N ALA A 86 8.90 3.84 -6.45
CA ALA A 86 8.99 4.42 -5.11
C ALA A 86 9.06 3.28 -4.08
N ARG A 87 10.02 3.35 -3.18
CA ARG A 87 10.17 2.37 -2.11
C ARG A 87 9.98 3.03 -0.76
N PHE A 88 9.07 2.47 0.02
CA PHE A 88 8.78 2.86 1.39
C PHE A 88 9.17 1.72 2.32
N GLU A 89 9.81 2.03 3.44
CA GLU A 89 10.31 1.00 4.34
C GLU A 89 10.02 1.40 5.79
N ARG A 90 9.58 0.42 6.60
CA ARG A 90 9.36 0.66 8.04
C ARG A 90 10.67 0.92 8.74
N PRO A 91 10.67 1.77 9.80
CA PRO A 91 11.91 2.05 10.55
C PRO A 91 12.56 0.81 11.17
N ASP A 92 11.78 -0.23 11.50
CA ASP A 92 12.32 -1.48 12.04
C ASP A 92 12.99 -2.34 10.96
N LYS A 93 12.90 -1.94 9.68
CA LYS A 93 13.49 -2.62 8.52
C LYS A 93 12.99 -4.05 8.31
N LYS A 94 11.79 -4.37 8.80
CA LYS A 94 11.19 -5.71 8.67
C LYS A 94 10.14 -5.80 7.58
N THR A 95 9.69 -4.67 7.06
CA THR A 95 8.67 -4.63 6.01
C THR A 95 8.94 -3.46 5.09
N ALA A 96 8.82 -3.69 3.80
CA ALA A 96 8.97 -2.65 2.79
C ALA A 96 7.92 -2.83 1.70
N LEU A 97 7.49 -1.72 1.13
CA LEU A 97 6.57 -1.67 0.00
C LEU A 97 7.22 -0.91 -1.14
N THR A 98 7.27 -1.53 -2.31
CA THR A 98 7.75 -0.87 -3.53
C THR A 98 6.60 -0.77 -4.51
N PHE A 99 6.38 0.43 -5.02
CA PHE A 99 5.42 0.71 -6.09
C PHE A 99 6.21 0.91 -7.36
N HIS A 100 6.03 0.05 -8.34
CA HIS A 100 6.77 0.09 -9.60
C HIS A 100 5.80 0.20 -10.76
N ARG A 101 5.78 1.35 -11.43
CA ARG A 101 4.96 1.57 -12.62
C ARG A 101 5.64 0.89 -13.80
N THR A 102 5.07 -0.19 -14.30
CA THR A 102 5.68 -0.98 -15.39
C THR A 102 5.20 -0.53 -16.77
N SER A 103 4.07 0.15 -16.83
CA SER A 103 3.53 0.79 -18.03
C SER A 103 2.52 1.85 -17.61
N PRO A 104 1.96 2.66 -18.55
CA PRO A 104 0.92 3.61 -18.19
C PRO A 104 -0.28 2.99 -17.47
N ASN A 105 -0.57 1.71 -17.72
CA ASN A 105 -1.76 1.04 -17.20
C ASN A 105 -1.46 -0.14 -16.28
N THR A 106 -0.19 -0.38 -15.95
CA THR A 106 0.20 -1.51 -15.07
C THR A 106 1.16 -1.06 -14.00
N MET A 107 1.02 -1.66 -12.82
CA MET A 107 1.86 -1.35 -11.67
C MET A 107 2.09 -2.64 -10.88
N GLU A 108 3.35 -2.88 -10.49
CA GLU A 108 3.67 -3.90 -9.51
C GLU A 108 3.72 -3.26 -8.13
N ILE A 109 3.10 -3.92 -7.17
CA ILE A 109 3.30 -3.59 -5.76
C ILE A 109 4.02 -4.78 -5.15
N ILE A 110 5.20 -4.53 -4.62
CA ILE A 110 6.07 -5.55 -4.07
C ILE A 110 6.11 -5.38 -2.57
N LEU A 111 5.58 -6.38 -1.85
CA LEU A 111 5.62 -6.42 -0.40
C LEU A 111 6.75 -7.34 0.01
N GLU A 112 7.71 -6.80 0.74
CA GLU A 112 8.81 -7.56 1.32
C GLU A 112 8.66 -7.57 2.83
N HIS A 113 8.73 -8.75 3.43
CA HIS A 113 8.62 -8.88 4.88
C HIS A 113 9.44 -10.07 5.36
N GLN A 114 9.73 -10.09 6.65
CA GLN A 114 10.40 -11.24 7.27
C GLN A 114 9.35 -12.22 7.76
N ASP A 115 9.58 -13.51 7.51
CA ASP A 115 8.76 -14.56 8.10
C ASP A 115 9.16 -14.77 9.57
N LYS A 116 8.52 -15.74 10.23
CA LYS A 116 8.79 -16.05 11.64
C LYS A 116 10.21 -16.52 11.89
N ASP A 117 10.93 -16.99 10.87
CA ASP A 117 12.32 -17.44 10.97
C ASP A 117 13.31 -16.33 10.60
N GLY A 118 12.83 -15.12 10.35
CA GLY A 118 13.65 -13.99 9.97
C GLY A 118 14.07 -13.97 8.50
N LYS A 119 13.55 -14.87 7.69
CA LYS A 119 13.84 -14.87 6.25
C LYS A 119 12.99 -13.85 5.53
N TRP A 120 13.59 -13.16 4.57
CA TRP A 120 12.85 -12.24 3.72
C TRP A 120 11.99 -12.99 2.73
N VAL A 121 10.71 -12.61 2.69
CA VAL A 121 9.70 -13.14 1.77
C VAL A 121 9.20 -11.99 0.93
N GLN A 122 8.99 -12.24 -0.34
CA GLN A 122 8.53 -11.24 -1.29
C GLN A 122 7.22 -11.69 -1.93
N ASP A 123 6.20 -10.83 -1.85
CA ASP A 123 4.94 -11.02 -2.55
C ASP A 123 4.81 -9.92 -3.61
N VAL A 124 4.53 -10.30 -4.85
CA VAL A 124 4.39 -9.37 -5.96
C VAL A 124 2.95 -9.37 -6.43
N PHE A 125 2.34 -8.18 -6.45
CA PHE A 125 0.97 -7.99 -6.91
C PHE A 125 0.99 -7.15 -8.18
N ASN A 126 0.43 -7.70 -9.25
CA ASN A 126 0.38 -7.02 -10.55
C ASN A 126 -0.98 -6.37 -10.73
N TYR A 127 -1.01 -5.05 -10.62
CA TYR A 127 -2.22 -4.26 -10.72
C TYR A 127 -2.41 -3.70 -12.12
N LYS A 128 -3.66 -3.59 -12.52
CA LYS A 128 -4.05 -2.92 -13.76
C LYS A 128 -4.89 -1.71 -13.43
N LEU A 129 -4.66 -0.64 -14.19
CA LEU A 129 -5.48 0.57 -14.07
C LEU A 129 -6.86 0.29 -14.66
N SER A 130 -7.88 0.56 -13.87
CA SER A 130 -9.26 0.45 -14.32
C SER A 130 -9.82 1.87 -14.50
N ASN A 131 -10.68 2.03 -15.46
CA ASN A 131 -11.30 3.33 -15.74
C ASN A 131 -12.70 3.42 -15.16
#